data_4c546c0809baa0df3e54e904076e7c1e
#
_entry.id   4c546c0809baa0df3e54e904076e7c1e
#
_cell.length_a   1.000
_cell.length_b   1.000
_cell.length_c   1.000
_cell.angle_alpha   90.00
_cell.angle_beta   90.00
_cell.angle_gamma   90.00
#
_symmetry.space_group_name_H-M   'P 1'
#
loop_
_entity.id
_entity.type
_entity.pdbx_description
1 polymer ?
#
loop_
_entity_poly.entity_id
_entity_poly.type
_entity_poly.pdbx_seq_one_letter_code
_entity_poly.pdbx_strand_id
1 'polypeptide(L)'
;MRKIIYVAVAFAVLFAGFYLAYDRAKELNIARCLGCIALQPKAEKFTDFWVEYPKGYKAKGMPPHPSWIVNASKEKVIMLFFWGPACEPCKEQWEDMKKAGIVEGGEENGSTTENFSYVRLFSLDVTKEHGDTIKIYTKDGDESTPTTVILFEKNGTIYWYAFSGKADGKGGRPSIEELIGILEKAKEEKYGSL
;
A
#
# COMPACT_ATOMS: atom_id res chain seq x y z
N MET A 1 0.29 -37.77 46.61
CA MET A 1 -0.58 -37.64 45.42
C MET A 1 -1.17 -36.23 45.23
N ARG A 2 -1.84 -35.62 46.20
CA ARG A 2 -2.44 -34.27 46.04
C ARG A 2 -1.44 -33.17 45.60
N LYS A 3 -0.21 -33.11 46.14
CA LYS A 3 0.80 -32.10 45.78
C LYS A 3 1.26 -32.21 44.31
N ILE A 4 1.33 -33.42 43.76
CA ILE A 4 1.72 -33.65 42.37
C ILE A 4 0.63 -33.14 41.41
N ILE A 5 -0.65 -33.31 41.79
CA ILE A 5 -1.79 -32.81 40.99
C ILE A 5 -1.78 -31.30 40.93
N TYR A 6 -1.54 -30.59 42.04
CA TYR A 6 -1.45 -29.13 42.04
C TYR A 6 -0.29 -28.58 41.16
N VAL A 7 0.86 -29.26 41.20
CA VAL A 7 2.00 -28.87 40.36
C VAL A 7 1.67 -29.09 38.88
N ALA A 8 1.06 -30.21 38.52
CA ALA A 8 0.66 -30.50 37.15
C ALA A 8 -0.38 -29.51 36.62
N VAL A 9 -1.37 -29.14 37.44
CA VAL A 9 -2.38 -28.13 37.08
C VAL A 9 -1.73 -26.75 36.90
N ALA A 10 -0.82 -26.34 37.78
CA ALA A 10 -0.12 -25.08 37.66
C ALA A 10 0.72 -25.01 36.37
N PHE A 11 1.42 -26.09 36.01
CA PHE A 11 2.15 -26.16 34.73
C PHE A 11 1.22 -26.08 33.52
N ALA A 12 0.07 -26.78 33.54
CA ALA A 12 -0.89 -26.75 32.46
C ALA A 12 -1.46 -25.34 32.23
N VAL A 13 -1.76 -24.60 33.31
CA VAL A 13 -2.26 -23.23 33.25
C VAL A 13 -1.17 -22.28 32.71
N LEU A 14 0.08 -22.45 33.16
CA LEU A 14 1.20 -21.65 32.66
C LEU A 14 1.47 -21.90 31.18
N PHE A 15 1.45 -23.15 30.72
CA PHE A 15 1.62 -23.50 29.32
C PHE A 15 0.48 -22.97 28.45
N ALA A 16 -0.77 -23.09 28.90
CA ALA A 16 -1.92 -22.54 28.18
C ALA A 16 -1.86 -21.00 28.09
N GLY A 17 -1.49 -20.32 29.18
CA GLY A 17 -1.29 -18.88 29.20
C GLY A 17 -0.16 -18.43 28.28
N PHE A 18 0.97 -19.16 28.26
CA PHE A 18 2.09 -18.87 27.37
C PHE A 18 1.73 -19.10 25.91
N TYR A 19 0.98 -20.16 25.62
CA TYR A 19 0.52 -20.46 24.26
C TYR A 19 -0.43 -19.36 23.73
N LEU A 20 -1.40 -18.94 24.55
CA LEU A 20 -2.32 -17.86 24.19
C LEU A 20 -1.59 -16.52 24.03
N ALA A 21 -0.62 -16.21 24.89
CA ALA A 21 0.19 -15.01 24.77
C ALA A 21 1.08 -15.04 23.52
N TYR A 22 1.64 -16.22 23.20
CA TYR A 22 2.45 -16.41 21.99
C TYR A 22 1.62 -16.26 20.71
N ASP A 23 0.40 -16.83 20.70
CA ASP A 23 -0.50 -16.73 19.55
C ASP A 23 -0.98 -15.29 19.33
N ARG A 24 -1.30 -14.57 20.42
CA ARG A 24 -1.60 -13.14 20.37
C ARG A 24 -0.40 -12.29 19.95
N ALA A 25 0.80 -12.61 20.43
CA ALA A 25 2.03 -11.92 20.03
C ALA A 25 2.35 -12.16 18.55
N LYS A 26 2.00 -13.34 18.01
CA LYS A 26 2.14 -13.66 16.60
C LYS A 26 1.12 -12.92 15.73
N GLU A 27 -0.13 -12.81 16.17
CA GLU A 27 -1.15 -11.98 15.53
C GLU A 27 -0.77 -10.50 15.51
N LEU A 28 -0.16 -10.01 16.58
CA LEU A 28 0.30 -8.61 16.70
C LEU A 28 1.69 -8.37 16.08
N ASN A 29 2.30 -9.38 15.43
CA ASN A 29 3.63 -9.32 14.80
C ASN A 29 4.77 -8.82 15.72
N ILE A 30 4.57 -8.90 17.05
CA ILE A 30 5.53 -8.45 18.08
C ILE A 30 6.74 -9.41 18.19
N ALA A 31 6.65 -10.59 17.60
CA ALA A 31 7.58 -11.71 17.84
C ALA A 31 8.97 -11.55 17.19
N ARG A 32 9.27 -10.46 16.50
CA ARG A 32 10.58 -10.27 15.82
C ARG A 32 11.54 -9.29 16.45
N CYS A 33 11.11 -8.53 17.45
CA CYS A 33 12.04 -7.63 18.14
C CYS A 33 11.57 -7.35 19.56
N LEU A 34 12.23 -7.95 20.56
CA LEU A 34 12.03 -7.65 21.99
C LEU A 34 12.40 -6.21 22.39
N GLY A 35 12.89 -5.41 21.43
CA GLY A 35 13.27 -4.00 21.63
C GLY A 35 12.60 -3.00 20.68
N CYS A 36 11.76 -3.46 19.75
CA CYS A 36 11.11 -2.58 18.77
C CYS A 36 9.60 -2.71 18.89
N ILE A 37 8.98 -1.91 19.75
CA ILE A 37 7.53 -1.69 19.72
C ILE A 37 7.27 -0.72 18.56
N ALA A 38 7.47 -1.19 17.34
CA ALA A 38 6.87 -0.58 16.17
C ALA A 38 5.61 -1.40 15.87
N LEU A 39 4.47 -0.83 16.11
CA LEU A 39 3.21 -1.34 15.56
C LEU A 39 3.31 -1.24 14.05
N GLN A 40 3.81 -2.29 13.41
CA GLN A 40 3.77 -2.37 11.96
C GLN A 40 2.30 -2.59 11.56
N PRO A 41 1.73 -1.75 10.70
CA PRO A 41 0.40 -1.99 10.19
C PRO A 41 0.38 -3.33 9.46
N LYS A 42 -0.58 -4.16 9.79
CA LYS A 42 -0.81 -5.45 9.16
C LYS A 42 -1.27 -5.21 7.73
N ALA A 43 -0.39 -5.40 6.76
CA ALA A 43 -0.66 -5.21 5.34
C ALA A 43 -1.56 -6.34 4.80
N GLU A 44 -2.78 -6.46 5.28
CA GLU A 44 -3.66 -7.56 4.86
C GLU A 44 -4.97 -7.13 4.20
N LYS A 45 -5.30 -5.85 4.16
CA LYS A 45 -6.53 -5.38 3.52
C LYS A 45 -6.37 -4.02 2.88
N PHE A 46 -7.09 -3.83 1.81
CA PHE A 46 -7.28 -2.64 0.99
C PHE A 46 -7.30 -1.29 1.73
N THR A 47 -7.61 -1.27 3.02
CA THR A 47 -7.74 -0.04 3.81
C THR A 47 -6.47 0.38 4.52
N ASP A 48 -5.40 -0.42 4.51
CA ASP A 48 -4.19 -0.14 5.27
C ASP A 48 -3.04 0.21 4.33
N PHE A 49 -2.47 1.39 4.52
CA PHE A 49 -1.25 1.78 3.81
C PHE A 49 -0.05 1.03 4.38
N TRP A 50 0.85 0.64 3.49
CA TRP A 50 2.10 0.00 3.85
C TRP A 50 3.18 1.06 4.13
N VAL A 51 4.00 0.78 5.12
CA VAL A 51 5.27 1.50 5.37
C VAL A 51 6.41 0.68 4.82
N GLU A 52 6.36 -0.64 5.05
CA GLU A 52 7.32 -1.61 4.52
C GLU A 52 6.74 -2.38 3.33
N TYR A 53 7.60 -3.09 2.63
CA TYR A 53 7.15 -3.93 1.53
C TYR A 53 6.39 -5.16 2.03
N PRO A 54 5.19 -5.44 1.48
CA PRO A 54 4.51 -6.69 1.72
C PRO A 54 5.35 -7.90 1.29
N LYS A 55 5.02 -9.06 1.83
CA LYS A 55 5.69 -10.31 1.46
C LYS A 55 5.61 -10.57 -0.04
N GLY A 56 6.77 -10.81 -0.65
CA GLY A 56 6.87 -11.08 -2.10
C GLY A 56 7.30 -9.87 -2.93
N TYR A 57 7.37 -8.68 -2.36
CA TYR A 57 8.03 -7.55 -3.00
C TYR A 57 9.55 -7.66 -2.82
N LYS A 58 10.32 -7.24 -3.83
CA LYS A 58 11.79 -7.44 -3.83
C LYS A 58 12.54 -6.65 -2.80
N ALA A 59 12.03 -5.49 -2.43
CA ALA A 59 12.74 -4.65 -1.47
C ALA A 59 12.66 -5.25 -0.07
N LYS A 60 13.77 -5.23 0.62
CA LYS A 60 13.86 -5.57 2.04
C LYS A 60 13.99 -4.26 2.82
N GLY A 61 13.08 -4.00 3.74
CA GLY A 61 13.04 -2.77 4.52
C GLY A 61 12.27 -1.65 3.83
N MET A 62 12.48 -0.40 4.25
CA MET A 62 11.83 0.77 3.64
C MET A 62 12.22 0.89 2.17
N PRO A 63 11.26 1.08 1.26
CA PRO A 63 11.55 1.21 -0.13
C PRO A 63 12.40 2.45 -0.41
N PRO A 64 13.38 2.34 -1.29
CA PRO A 64 14.07 3.50 -1.81
C PRO A 64 13.16 4.21 -2.81
N HIS A 65 12.12 4.90 -2.30
CA HIS A 65 11.29 5.72 -3.17
C HIS A 65 12.16 6.76 -3.89
N PRO A 66 12.00 6.96 -5.19
CA PRO A 66 12.72 7.99 -5.91
C PRO A 66 12.54 9.37 -5.27
N SER A 67 13.61 10.18 -5.24
CA SER A 67 13.60 11.47 -4.55
C SER A 67 12.52 12.43 -5.06
N TRP A 68 12.17 12.37 -6.35
CA TRP A 68 11.11 13.18 -6.93
C TRP A 68 9.72 12.80 -6.38
N ILE A 69 9.48 11.50 -6.12
CA ILE A 69 8.25 11.02 -5.47
C ILE A 69 8.22 11.48 -4.01
N VAL A 70 9.30 11.28 -3.28
CA VAL A 70 9.42 11.70 -1.87
C VAL A 70 9.17 13.20 -1.73
N ASN A 71 9.76 14.02 -2.58
CA ASN A 71 9.56 15.47 -2.52
C ASN A 71 8.12 15.86 -2.84
N ALA A 72 7.51 15.27 -3.87
CA ALA A 72 6.12 15.54 -4.22
C ALA A 72 5.15 15.09 -3.10
N SER A 73 5.42 13.97 -2.46
CA SER A 73 4.56 13.40 -1.41
C SER A 73 4.51 14.21 -0.12
N LYS A 74 5.48 15.11 0.11
CA LYS A 74 5.43 16.06 1.23
C LYS A 74 4.29 17.06 1.07
N GLU A 75 4.00 17.47 -0.14
CA GLU A 75 3.00 18.50 -0.45
C GLU A 75 1.59 17.90 -0.62
N LYS A 76 1.47 16.86 -1.43
CA LYS A 76 0.19 16.27 -1.81
C LYS A 76 0.17 14.76 -1.65
N VAL A 77 -1.02 14.17 -1.66
CA VAL A 77 -1.19 12.76 -1.96
C VAL A 77 -0.74 12.53 -3.39
N ILE A 78 0.01 11.48 -3.64
CA ILE A 78 0.54 11.15 -4.97
C ILE A 78 -0.23 9.96 -5.53
N MET A 79 -0.64 10.06 -6.78
CA MET A 79 -1.15 8.95 -7.58
C MET A 79 -0.19 8.71 -8.73
N LEU A 80 0.46 7.53 -8.74
CA LEU A 80 1.24 7.06 -9.88
C LEU A 80 0.35 6.13 -10.70
N PHE A 81 0.18 6.41 -11.96
CA PHE A 81 -0.54 5.55 -12.89
C PHE A 81 0.44 5.04 -13.96
N PHE A 82 0.80 3.77 -13.87
CA PHE A 82 1.70 3.13 -14.82
C PHE A 82 0.88 2.46 -15.94
N TRP A 83 1.20 2.82 -17.16
CA TRP A 83 0.52 2.35 -18.36
C TRP A 83 1.50 2.03 -19.49
N GLY A 84 1.04 1.35 -20.54
CA GLY A 84 1.84 1.05 -21.73
C GLY A 84 1.08 1.37 -23.02
N PRO A 85 1.78 1.66 -24.13
CA PRO A 85 1.15 2.12 -25.38
C PRO A 85 0.11 1.16 -25.99
N ALA A 86 0.21 -0.13 -25.72
CA ALA A 86 -0.70 -1.16 -26.24
C ALA A 86 -1.58 -1.80 -25.16
N CYS A 87 -1.72 -1.12 -24.02
CA CYS A 87 -2.45 -1.64 -22.86
C CYS A 87 -3.93 -1.23 -22.90
N GLU A 88 -4.78 -2.09 -23.43
CA GLU A 88 -6.23 -1.83 -23.45
C GLU A 88 -6.83 -1.70 -22.06
N PRO A 89 -6.50 -2.54 -21.05
CA PRO A 89 -6.99 -2.33 -19.69
C PRO A 89 -6.58 -0.99 -19.07
N CYS A 90 -5.45 -0.41 -19.49
CA CYS A 90 -5.00 0.90 -19.03
C CYS A 90 -5.93 2.02 -19.55
N LYS A 91 -6.27 1.96 -20.85
CA LYS A 91 -7.21 2.91 -21.47
C LYS A 91 -8.58 2.84 -20.82
N GLU A 92 -9.08 1.61 -20.59
CA GLU A 92 -10.36 1.43 -19.90
C GLU A 92 -10.33 2.01 -18.48
N GLN A 93 -9.27 1.78 -17.72
CA GLN A 93 -9.12 2.36 -16.37
C GLN A 93 -9.05 3.88 -16.43
N TRP A 94 -8.31 4.44 -17.39
CA TRP A 94 -8.23 5.89 -17.59
C TRP A 94 -9.60 6.49 -17.87
N GLU A 95 -10.37 5.90 -18.78
CA GLU A 95 -11.72 6.36 -19.10
C GLU A 95 -12.69 6.22 -17.91
N ASP A 96 -12.55 5.18 -17.10
CA ASP A 96 -13.37 5.03 -15.90
C ASP A 96 -13.01 6.10 -14.84
N MET A 97 -11.72 6.38 -14.63
CA MET A 97 -11.27 7.49 -13.76
C MET A 97 -11.77 8.85 -14.26
N LYS A 98 -11.78 9.04 -15.58
CA LYS A 98 -12.26 10.27 -16.22
C LYS A 98 -13.78 10.45 -16.06
N LYS A 99 -14.57 9.39 -16.31
CA LYS A 99 -16.03 9.38 -16.06
C LYS A 99 -16.39 9.65 -14.62
N ALA A 100 -15.56 9.16 -13.68
CA ALA A 100 -15.72 9.40 -12.24
C ALA A 100 -15.25 10.79 -11.79
N GLY A 101 -14.69 11.59 -12.69
CA GLY A 101 -14.19 12.94 -12.37
C GLY A 101 -12.94 12.94 -11.50
N ILE A 102 -12.15 11.87 -11.52
CA ILE A 102 -10.86 11.81 -10.81
C ILE A 102 -9.78 12.51 -11.63
N VAL A 103 -9.75 12.22 -12.94
CA VAL A 103 -8.76 12.74 -13.87
C VAL A 103 -9.43 13.44 -15.06
N GLU A 104 -8.66 14.27 -15.74
CA GLU A 104 -9.02 14.94 -16.99
C GLU A 104 -7.86 14.88 -17.98
N GLY A 105 -8.14 15.16 -19.26
CA GLY A 105 -7.13 15.05 -20.33
C GLY A 105 -6.94 13.62 -20.84
N GLY A 106 -5.79 13.37 -21.44
CA GLY A 106 -5.38 12.05 -21.95
C GLY A 106 -4.38 11.36 -21.03
N GLU A 107 -4.17 10.06 -21.22
CA GLU A 107 -3.21 9.28 -20.40
C GLU A 107 -1.81 9.91 -20.35
N GLU A 108 -1.32 10.48 -21.46
CA GLU A 108 0.03 11.05 -21.53
C GLU A 108 0.17 12.40 -20.81
N ASN A 109 -0.89 13.23 -20.84
CA ASN A 109 -0.83 14.63 -20.40
C ASN A 109 -1.98 14.97 -19.42
N GLY A 110 -2.57 13.96 -18.79
CA GLY A 110 -3.69 14.16 -17.89
C GLY A 110 -3.29 14.77 -16.55
N SER A 111 -4.27 15.33 -15.89
CA SER A 111 -4.17 15.86 -14.54
C SER A 111 -5.34 15.38 -13.69
N THR A 112 -5.26 15.59 -12.39
CA THR A 112 -6.43 15.43 -11.51
C THR A 112 -7.38 16.61 -11.68
N THR A 113 -8.68 16.33 -11.54
CA THR A 113 -9.71 17.38 -11.54
C THR A 113 -9.65 18.22 -10.27
N GLU A 114 -10.42 19.31 -10.21
CA GLU A 114 -10.53 20.19 -9.05
C GLU A 114 -11.00 19.44 -7.80
N ASN A 115 -11.92 18.48 -7.93
CA ASN A 115 -12.40 17.65 -6.83
C ASN A 115 -11.29 16.82 -6.17
N PHE A 116 -10.26 16.48 -6.91
CA PHE A 116 -9.07 15.75 -6.46
C PHE A 116 -7.81 16.61 -6.45
N SER A 117 -7.94 17.92 -6.25
CA SER A 117 -6.83 18.88 -6.21
C SER A 117 -5.79 18.61 -5.11
N TYR A 118 -6.16 17.83 -4.09
CA TYR A 118 -5.25 17.32 -3.06
C TYR A 118 -4.34 16.19 -3.54
N VAL A 119 -4.62 15.61 -4.71
CA VAL A 119 -3.83 14.57 -5.36
C VAL A 119 -2.93 15.18 -6.44
N ARG A 120 -1.69 14.74 -6.53
CA ARG A 120 -0.81 15.00 -7.68
C ARG A 120 -0.65 13.70 -8.47
N LEU A 121 -1.11 13.73 -9.71
CA LEU A 121 -0.97 12.62 -10.64
C LEU A 121 0.38 12.63 -11.32
N PHE A 122 1.01 11.47 -11.42
CA PHE A 122 2.09 11.16 -12.35
C PHE A 122 1.63 10.00 -13.24
N SER A 123 1.35 10.30 -14.49
CA SER A 123 1.02 9.30 -15.50
C SER A 123 2.30 8.86 -16.20
N LEU A 124 2.67 7.59 -16.05
CA LEU A 124 3.99 7.06 -16.37
C LEU A 124 3.88 5.95 -17.41
N ASP A 125 4.36 6.25 -18.63
CA ASP A 125 4.56 5.24 -19.66
C ASP A 125 5.76 4.36 -19.27
N VAL A 126 5.51 3.05 -19.10
CA VAL A 126 6.55 2.09 -18.68
C VAL A 126 7.70 1.94 -19.67
N THR A 127 7.54 2.44 -20.90
CA THR A 127 8.57 2.43 -21.94
C THR A 127 9.43 3.71 -21.97
N LYS A 128 9.08 4.71 -21.17
CA LYS A 128 9.74 6.03 -21.11
C LYS A 128 10.50 6.23 -19.79
N GLU A 129 11.10 7.41 -19.66
CA GLU A 129 11.77 7.83 -18.44
C GLU A 129 10.87 7.68 -17.21
N HIS A 130 11.44 7.16 -16.11
CA HIS A 130 10.75 6.81 -14.87
C HIS A 130 9.76 5.63 -14.95
N GLY A 131 9.53 5.02 -16.12
CA GLY A 131 8.64 3.87 -16.25
C GLY A 131 9.11 2.65 -15.46
N ASP A 132 10.40 2.44 -15.35
CA ASP A 132 11.04 1.37 -14.55
C ASP A 132 10.75 1.46 -13.05
N THR A 133 10.29 2.61 -12.57
CA THR A 133 9.83 2.82 -11.18
C THR A 133 8.69 1.86 -10.79
N ILE A 134 7.92 1.36 -11.75
CA ILE A 134 6.88 0.35 -11.52
C ILE A 134 7.41 -0.86 -10.73
N LYS A 135 8.66 -1.27 -10.95
CA LYS A 135 9.31 -2.42 -10.28
C LYS A 135 9.42 -2.27 -8.77
N ILE A 136 9.39 -1.04 -8.27
CA ILE A 136 9.44 -0.76 -6.83
C ILE A 136 8.11 -1.15 -6.17
N TYR A 137 7.00 -0.96 -6.89
CA TYR A 137 5.64 -1.03 -6.37
C TYR A 137 4.90 -2.32 -6.77
N THR A 138 5.58 -3.24 -7.42
CA THR A 138 4.98 -4.49 -7.88
C THR A 138 5.64 -5.70 -7.24
N LYS A 139 4.86 -6.77 -7.08
CA LYS A 139 5.35 -8.02 -6.54
C LYS A 139 6.34 -8.66 -7.52
N ASP A 140 7.48 -9.12 -6.99
CA ASP A 140 8.57 -9.75 -7.77
C ASP A 140 9.16 -8.84 -8.87
N GLY A 141 8.91 -7.52 -8.82
CA GLY A 141 9.34 -6.55 -9.84
C GLY A 141 8.62 -6.77 -11.18
N ASP A 142 7.38 -7.20 -11.13
CA ASP A 142 6.51 -7.35 -12.29
C ASP A 142 6.22 -5.98 -12.93
N GLU A 143 6.24 -5.92 -14.25
CA GLU A 143 5.96 -4.69 -15.02
C GLU A 143 4.53 -4.70 -15.60
N SER A 144 3.63 -5.49 -15.02
CA SER A 144 2.25 -5.57 -15.48
C SER A 144 1.52 -4.23 -15.35
N THR A 145 0.92 -3.79 -16.43
CA THR A 145 0.08 -2.59 -16.50
C THR A 145 -1.39 -2.95 -16.75
N PRO A 146 -2.33 -2.15 -16.25
CA PRO A 146 -2.13 -0.98 -15.40
C PRO A 146 -1.65 -1.35 -13.99
N THR A 147 -0.86 -0.46 -13.41
CA THR A 147 -0.56 -0.47 -11.98
C THR A 147 -0.79 0.94 -11.46
N THR A 148 -1.58 1.06 -10.39
CA THR A 148 -1.88 2.34 -9.75
C THR A 148 -1.32 2.34 -8.33
N VAL A 149 -0.56 3.36 -7.97
CA VAL A 149 0.03 3.50 -6.63
C VAL A 149 -0.43 4.80 -6.01
N ILE A 150 -0.91 4.71 -4.79
CA ILE A 150 -1.27 5.88 -3.97
C ILE A 150 -0.26 5.96 -2.83
N LEU A 151 0.32 7.15 -2.64
CA LEU A 151 1.29 7.34 -1.57
C LEU A 151 1.27 8.77 -1.03
N PHE A 152 1.69 8.94 0.23
CA PHE A 152 1.84 10.23 0.88
C PHE A 152 2.91 10.17 1.98
N GLU A 153 3.49 11.30 2.30
CA GLU A 153 4.40 11.45 3.44
C GLU A 153 3.64 12.04 4.63
N LYS A 154 3.89 11.49 5.82
CA LYS A 154 3.43 12.03 7.10
C LYS A 154 4.51 11.80 8.16
N ASN A 155 4.96 12.89 8.78
CA ASN A 155 5.98 12.87 9.85
C ASN A 155 7.29 12.16 9.44
N GLY A 156 7.74 12.37 8.21
CA GLY A 156 8.98 11.76 7.68
C GLY A 156 8.84 10.32 7.21
N THR A 157 7.63 9.74 7.29
CA THR A 157 7.36 8.37 6.87
C THR A 157 6.51 8.37 5.62
N ILE A 158 6.89 7.56 4.62
CA ILE A 158 6.10 7.33 3.41
C ILE A 158 5.13 6.18 3.66
N TYR A 159 3.86 6.46 3.43
CA TYR A 159 2.76 5.51 3.42
C TYR A 159 2.34 5.28 1.98
N TRP A 160 2.17 4.04 1.57
CA TRP A 160 1.84 3.73 0.18
C TRP A 160 0.93 2.52 0.04
N TYR A 161 0.22 2.44 -1.06
CA TYR A 161 -0.61 1.31 -1.46
C TYR A 161 -0.53 1.13 -2.97
N ALA A 162 -0.50 -0.11 -3.45
CA ALA A 162 -0.43 -0.40 -4.88
C ALA A 162 -1.53 -1.39 -5.31
N PHE A 163 -2.25 -1.02 -6.34
CA PHE A 163 -3.06 -1.91 -7.15
C PHE A 163 -2.17 -2.46 -8.26
N SER A 164 -1.78 -3.72 -8.18
CA SER A 164 -0.94 -4.36 -9.20
C SER A 164 -1.46 -5.74 -9.56
N GLY A 165 -1.33 -6.13 -10.83
CA GLY A 165 -1.95 -7.32 -11.41
C GLY A 165 -1.70 -8.64 -10.71
N LYS A 166 -0.56 -8.79 -10.03
CA LYS A 166 -0.23 -10.01 -9.30
C LYS A 166 -0.45 -9.92 -7.80
N ALA A 167 -0.50 -8.71 -7.24
CA ALA A 167 -0.60 -8.53 -5.79
C ALA A 167 -2.03 -8.66 -5.28
N ASP A 168 -3.00 -8.15 -6.03
CA ASP A 168 -4.42 -8.10 -5.65
C ASP A 168 -5.28 -9.17 -6.31
N GLY A 169 -4.73 -9.89 -7.29
CA GLY A 169 -5.46 -10.89 -8.06
C GLY A 169 -6.51 -10.33 -9.03
N LYS A 170 -6.60 -9.00 -9.17
CA LYS A 170 -7.59 -8.29 -10.00
C LYS A 170 -7.01 -7.72 -11.30
N GLY A 171 -5.77 -8.07 -11.64
CA GLY A 171 -5.13 -7.57 -12.84
C GLY A 171 -4.63 -6.13 -12.77
N GLY A 172 -4.47 -5.58 -11.56
CA GLY A 172 -3.95 -4.22 -11.36
C GLY A 172 -4.95 -3.10 -11.63
N ARG A 173 -6.19 -3.42 -12.02
CA ARG A 173 -7.25 -2.46 -12.28
C ARG A 173 -8.22 -2.43 -11.09
N PRO A 174 -8.16 -1.42 -10.20
CA PRO A 174 -9.15 -1.25 -9.13
C PRO A 174 -10.52 -0.89 -9.70
N SER A 175 -11.58 -1.17 -8.95
CA SER A 175 -12.87 -0.51 -9.20
C SER A 175 -12.73 0.99 -8.85
N ILE A 176 -13.63 1.81 -9.40
CA ILE A 176 -13.61 3.25 -9.11
C ILE A 176 -13.90 3.54 -7.64
N GLU A 177 -14.80 2.77 -7.04
CA GLU A 177 -15.13 2.87 -5.62
C GLU A 177 -13.92 2.54 -4.73
N GLU A 178 -13.16 1.51 -5.09
CA GLU A 178 -11.93 1.15 -4.39
C GLU A 178 -10.88 2.25 -4.51
N LEU A 179 -10.71 2.81 -5.71
CA LEU A 179 -9.74 3.88 -5.95
C LEU A 179 -10.12 5.17 -5.19
N ILE A 180 -11.39 5.57 -5.24
CA ILE A 180 -11.88 6.74 -4.48
C ILE A 180 -11.70 6.50 -2.98
N GLY A 181 -12.07 5.31 -2.49
CA GLY A 181 -11.94 4.98 -1.07
C GLY A 181 -10.50 5.10 -0.55
N ILE A 182 -9.52 4.63 -1.33
CA ILE A 182 -8.11 4.74 -0.91
C ILE A 182 -7.59 6.19 -1.03
N LEU A 183 -8.05 6.98 -2.01
CA LEU A 183 -7.68 8.38 -2.16
C LEU A 183 -8.23 9.23 -1.01
N GLU A 184 -9.50 9.04 -0.63
CA GLU A 184 -10.11 9.75 0.50
C GLU A 184 -9.43 9.37 1.83
N LYS A 185 -9.13 8.10 2.03
CA LYS A 185 -8.37 7.66 3.20
C LYS A 185 -6.96 8.27 3.23
N ALA A 186 -6.27 8.35 2.09
CA ALA A 186 -4.97 9.02 2.01
C ALA A 186 -5.06 10.50 2.36
N LYS A 187 -6.14 11.16 1.96
CA LYS A 187 -6.43 12.56 2.30
C LYS A 187 -6.63 12.73 3.81
N GLU A 188 -7.49 11.91 4.42
CA GLU A 188 -7.75 11.94 5.86
C GLU A 188 -6.48 11.68 6.67
N GLU A 189 -5.70 10.66 6.29
CA GLU A 189 -4.46 10.32 6.97
C GLU A 189 -3.41 11.44 6.85
N LYS A 190 -3.27 12.03 5.68
CA LYS A 190 -2.28 13.08 5.44
C LYS A 190 -2.66 14.42 6.10
N TYR A 191 -3.90 14.86 5.93
CA TYR A 191 -4.33 16.21 6.30
C TYR A 191 -5.17 16.26 7.59
N GLY A 192 -5.64 15.12 8.10
CA GLY A 192 -6.59 15.03 9.19
C GLY A 192 -8.04 15.10 8.68
N SER A 193 -8.96 14.62 9.52
CA SER A 193 -10.40 14.83 9.25
C SER A 193 -10.70 16.32 9.36
N LEU A 194 -11.20 16.90 8.28
CA LEU A 194 -11.70 18.27 8.24
C LEU A 194 -13.00 18.38 9.03
#